data_90a19c2602c9940d3bc466dc0bc5d1df
#
_entry.id   90a19c2602c9940d3bc466dc0bc5d1df
#
_cell.length_a   1.000
_cell.length_b   1.000
_cell.length_c   1.000
_cell.angle_alpha   90.00
_cell.angle_beta   90.00
_cell.angle_gamma   90.00
#
_symmetry.space_group_name_H-M   'P 1'
#
loop_
_entity.id
_entity.type
_entity.pdbx_description
1 polymer ?
#
loop_
_entity_poly.entity_id
_entity_poly.type
_entity_poly.pdbx_seq_one_letter_code
_entity_poly.pdbx_strand_id
1 'polypeptide(L)'
;FFQYITPVPMDEFISQGRSGEDDKIGFSIASGAYFIETNGGGKSLTGRPDTDVDPTISAYRANAAAAQYSRIVAMDVFGCKRPYGYAFGGSGGAYRTVGGMENTEGVWDGAVPFVMGSPMAIPNVFTVRSYALRVLQDKLPAIADAVDVGSNVDPYQFLNEEEAAAFSEVSKM
;
A
#
# COMPACT_ATOMS: atom_id res chain seq x y z
N PHE A 1 -2.32 2.80 19.72
CA PHE A 1 -3.22 2.37 18.65
C PHE A 1 -2.46 2.08 17.36
N PHE A 2 -3.09 1.30 16.50
CA PHE A 2 -2.64 1.14 15.13
C PHE A 2 -3.68 1.74 14.18
N GLN A 3 -3.21 2.54 13.22
CA GLN A 3 -4.05 3.13 12.18
C GLN A 3 -3.63 2.61 10.81
N TYR A 4 -4.56 1.95 10.15
CA TYR A 4 -4.35 1.54 8.76
C TYR A 4 -4.66 2.70 7.81
N ILE A 5 -3.68 3.03 6.98
CA ILE A 5 -3.80 4.05 5.94
C ILE A 5 -4.03 3.34 4.61
N THR A 6 -5.24 3.47 4.07
CA THR A 6 -5.61 2.82 2.81
C THR A 6 -4.90 3.45 1.61
N PRO A 7 -4.63 2.68 0.54
CA PRO A 7 -3.96 3.20 -0.67
C PRO A 7 -4.72 4.33 -1.36
N VAL A 8 -6.03 4.28 -1.32
CA VAL A 8 -6.95 5.30 -1.86
C VAL A 8 -8.05 5.55 -0.85
N PRO A 9 -8.73 6.71 -0.89
CA PRO A 9 -9.96 6.91 -0.12
C PRO A 9 -10.99 5.84 -0.48
N MET A 10 -11.39 5.08 0.53
CA MET A 10 -12.36 3.98 0.40
C MET A 10 -13.38 4.08 1.53
N ASP A 11 -14.15 3.02 1.78
CA ASP A 11 -14.99 2.97 2.98
C ASP A 11 -14.15 2.68 4.25
N GLU A 12 -14.73 2.93 5.39
CA GLU A 12 -14.12 2.73 6.70
C GLU A 12 -14.25 1.29 7.24
N PHE A 13 -14.65 0.33 6.40
CA PHE A 13 -14.95 -1.05 6.79
C PHE A 13 -14.06 -2.09 6.10
N ILE A 14 -13.02 -1.66 5.40
CA ILE A 14 -12.14 -2.54 4.58
C ILE A 14 -11.51 -3.66 5.40
N SER A 15 -11.13 -3.36 6.64
CA SER A 15 -10.47 -4.33 7.52
C SER A 15 -11.44 -5.23 8.27
N GLN A 16 -12.75 -4.97 8.21
CA GLN A 16 -13.75 -5.77 8.90
C GLN A 16 -13.95 -7.14 8.22
N GLY A 17 -14.09 -8.18 9.02
CA GLY A 17 -14.34 -9.54 8.54
C GLY A 17 -13.14 -10.19 7.84
N ARG A 18 -11.96 -9.59 7.91
CA ARG A 18 -10.73 -10.19 7.40
C ARG A 18 -10.18 -11.21 8.39
N SER A 19 -9.40 -12.16 7.88
CA SER A 19 -8.79 -13.24 8.67
C SER A 19 -7.35 -13.52 8.23
N GLY A 20 -6.60 -14.26 9.06
CA GLY A 20 -5.21 -14.61 8.77
C GLY A 20 -4.31 -13.37 8.73
N GLU A 21 -3.44 -13.28 7.73
CA GLU A 21 -2.49 -12.16 7.56
C GLU A 21 -3.18 -10.81 7.27
N ASP A 22 -4.43 -10.86 6.79
CA ASP A 22 -5.22 -9.65 6.52
C ASP A 22 -6.02 -9.14 7.72
N ASP A 23 -6.03 -9.87 8.84
CA ASP A 23 -6.75 -9.50 10.07
C ASP A 23 -6.00 -8.41 10.86
N LYS A 24 -6.05 -7.20 10.35
CA LYS A 24 -5.40 -6.03 10.99
C LYS A 24 -6.04 -5.66 12.32
N ILE A 25 -7.33 -5.91 12.45
CA ILE A 25 -8.08 -5.63 13.70
C ILE A 25 -7.63 -6.61 14.77
N GLY A 26 -7.67 -7.92 14.49
CA GLY A 26 -7.24 -8.96 15.42
C GLY A 26 -5.77 -8.80 15.82
N PHE A 27 -4.90 -8.50 14.88
CA PHE A 27 -3.49 -8.19 15.16
C PHE A 27 -3.35 -7.00 16.12
N SER A 28 -4.10 -5.93 15.91
CA SER A 28 -4.06 -4.76 16.79
C SER A 28 -4.48 -5.09 18.21
N ILE A 29 -5.59 -5.80 18.35
CA ILE A 29 -6.12 -6.23 19.65
C ILE A 29 -5.13 -7.17 20.37
N ALA A 30 -4.59 -8.16 19.65
CA ALA A 30 -3.59 -9.09 20.19
C ALA A 30 -2.31 -8.38 20.66
N SER A 31 -2.00 -7.24 20.04
CA SER A 31 -0.85 -6.38 20.40
C SER A 31 -1.17 -5.39 21.53
N GLY A 32 -2.36 -5.45 22.13
CA GLY A 32 -2.77 -4.52 23.19
C GLY A 32 -3.10 -3.11 22.69
N ALA A 33 -3.47 -2.97 21.41
CA ALA A 33 -3.81 -1.70 20.79
C ALA A 33 -5.26 -1.69 20.28
N TYR A 34 -5.88 -0.53 20.26
CA TYR A 34 -7.10 -0.36 19.48
C TYR A 34 -6.75 -0.02 18.01
N PHE A 35 -7.68 -0.32 17.12
CA PHE A 35 -7.51 -0.15 15.69
C PHE A 35 -8.28 1.07 15.18
N ILE A 36 -7.72 1.77 14.21
CA ILE A 36 -8.36 2.89 13.52
C ILE A 36 -8.30 2.66 12.01
N GLU A 37 -9.42 2.87 11.38
CA GLU A 37 -9.55 2.95 9.94
C GLU A 37 -10.48 4.11 9.57
N THR A 38 -10.27 4.72 8.41
CA THR A 38 -11.07 5.84 7.92
C THR A 38 -11.39 5.65 6.45
N ASN A 39 -12.41 6.35 5.97
CA ASN A 39 -12.69 6.44 4.53
C ASN A 39 -11.69 7.37 3.79
N GLY A 40 -10.66 7.86 4.47
CA GLY A 40 -9.62 8.69 3.89
C GLY A 40 -10.06 10.09 3.46
N GLY A 41 -11.20 10.57 3.96
CA GLY A 41 -11.71 11.93 3.70
C GLY A 41 -12.70 12.01 2.55
N GLY A 42 -13.22 10.89 2.06
CA GLY A 42 -14.30 10.92 1.09
C GLY A 42 -14.35 9.74 0.12
N LYS A 43 -15.45 9.66 -0.60
CA LYS A 43 -15.74 8.62 -1.58
C LYS A 43 -15.10 8.96 -2.93
N SER A 44 -13.82 8.73 -3.12
CA SER A 44 -13.25 8.67 -4.46
C SER A 44 -13.00 7.23 -4.86
N LEU A 45 -14.01 6.54 -5.34
CA LEU A 45 -13.88 5.21 -5.94
C LEU A 45 -12.95 5.21 -7.18
N THR A 46 -12.66 6.38 -7.74
CA THR A 46 -11.84 6.52 -8.94
C THR A 46 -10.43 7.03 -8.65
N GLY A 47 -10.10 7.30 -7.38
CA GLY A 47 -8.80 7.89 -7.00
C GLY A 47 -8.58 9.31 -7.57
N ARG A 48 -9.57 9.89 -8.23
CA ARG A 48 -9.54 11.29 -8.66
C ARG A 48 -10.09 12.15 -7.53
N PRO A 49 -9.31 13.12 -7.02
CA PRO A 49 -9.89 14.14 -6.17
C PRO A 49 -11.02 14.83 -6.95
N ASP A 50 -12.13 15.04 -6.28
CA ASP A 50 -13.11 15.99 -6.77
C ASP A 50 -12.37 17.31 -6.94
N THR A 51 -12.46 17.93 -8.11
CA THR A 51 -11.62 19.08 -8.46
C THR A 51 -11.83 20.29 -7.54
N ASP A 52 -12.89 20.26 -6.75
CA ASP A 52 -13.26 21.33 -5.82
C ASP A 52 -12.90 21.03 -4.34
N VAL A 53 -12.30 19.87 -4.06
CA VAL A 53 -11.92 19.48 -2.70
C VAL A 53 -10.41 19.64 -2.50
N ASP A 54 -10.05 20.21 -1.35
CA ASP A 54 -8.65 20.32 -0.92
C ASP A 54 -7.98 18.93 -0.94
N PRO A 55 -6.97 18.69 -1.80
CA PRO A 55 -6.34 17.39 -1.95
C PRO A 55 -5.60 16.94 -0.69
N THR A 56 -5.25 17.85 0.21
CA THR A 56 -4.58 17.52 1.47
C THR A 56 -5.50 16.77 2.43
N ILE A 57 -6.82 16.87 2.27
CA ILE A 57 -7.78 16.11 3.07
C ILE A 57 -7.55 14.64 2.86
N SER A 58 -7.58 14.16 1.62
CA SER A 58 -7.37 12.76 1.31
C SER A 58 -5.90 12.33 1.40
N ALA A 59 -4.97 13.26 1.18
CA ALA A 59 -3.54 12.94 1.31
C ALA A 59 -3.16 12.57 2.74
N TYR A 60 -3.59 13.33 3.76
CA TYR A 60 -3.23 13.04 5.16
C TYR A 60 -4.18 13.62 6.21
N ARG A 61 -4.89 14.75 5.97
CA ARG A 61 -5.61 15.47 7.03
C ARG A 61 -6.75 14.69 7.64
N ALA A 62 -7.49 13.91 6.86
CA ALA A 62 -8.58 13.08 7.36
C ALA A 62 -8.07 12.00 8.32
N ASN A 63 -6.97 11.33 7.96
CA ASN A 63 -6.34 10.32 8.80
C ASN A 63 -5.76 10.94 10.08
N ALA A 64 -5.14 12.12 9.98
CA ALA A 64 -4.59 12.85 11.12
C ALA A 64 -5.69 13.27 12.11
N ALA A 65 -6.80 13.80 11.61
CA ALA A 65 -7.94 14.19 12.43
C ALA A 65 -8.54 12.99 13.17
N ALA A 66 -8.70 11.85 12.48
CA ALA A 66 -9.20 10.62 13.10
C ALA A 66 -8.25 10.10 14.21
N ALA A 67 -6.94 10.13 13.96
CA ALA A 67 -5.94 9.75 14.96
C ALA A 67 -5.99 10.63 16.21
N GLN A 68 -6.08 11.93 16.04
CA GLN A 68 -6.19 12.88 17.14
C GLN A 68 -7.48 12.69 17.93
N TYR A 69 -8.61 12.57 17.23
CA TYR A 69 -9.90 12.35 17.87
C TYR A 69 -9.95 11.01 18.63
N SER A 70 -9.41 9.95 18.04
CA SER A 70 -9.38 8.63 18.70
C SER A 70 -8.63 8.63 20.02
N ARG A 71 -7.57 9.46 20.15
CA ARG A 71 -6.85 9.61 21.42
C ARG A 71 -7.72 10.23 22.51
N ILE A 72 -8.51 11.24 22.15
CA ILE A 72 -9.44 11.87 23.10
C ILE A 72 -10.42 10.83 23.62
N VAL A 73 -11.02 10.06 22.71
CA VAL A 73 -11.96 8.99 23.06
C VAL A 73 -11.27 7.91 23.91
N ALA A 74 -10.06 7.49 23.54
CA ALA A 74 -9.34 6.47 24.29
C ALA A 74 -8.95 6.92 25.70
N MET A 75 -8.56 8.17 25.89
CA MET A 75 -8.27 8.71 27.21
C MET A 75 -9.51 8.74 28.10
N ASP A 76 -10.66 9.08 27.52
CA ASP A 76 -11.95 9.10 28.22
C ASP A 76 -12.43 7.68 28.58
N VAL A 77 -12.44 6.78 27.60
CA VAL A 77 -12.97 5.41 27.78
C VAL A 77 -12.07 4.55 28.66
N PHE A 78 -10.76 4.62 28.49
CA PHE A 78 -9.81 3.76 29.20
C PHE A 78 -9.15 4.42 30.39
N GLY A 79 -9.43 5.71 30.68
CA GLY A 79 -8.80 6.45 31.75
C GLY A 79 -7.26 6.52 31.64
N CYS A 80 -6.72 6.35 30.45
CA CYS A 80 -5.30 6.31 30.22
C CYS A 80 -4.70 7.70 29.94
N LYS A 81 -3.38 7.80 30.07
CA LYS A 81 -2.64 8.94 29.50
C LYS A 81 -2.66 8.81 27.98
N ARG A 82 -2.14 9.86 27.28
CA ARG A 82 -2.04 9.85 25.81
C ARG A 82 -1.49 8.51 25.29
N PRO A 83 -2.28 7.72 24.53
CA PRO A 83 -1.81 6.46 23.96
C PRO A 83 -0.83 6.70 22.82
N TYR A 84 0.17 5.84 22.70
CA TYR A 84 1.03 5.82 21.51
C TYR A 84 0.22 5.41 20.27
N GLY A 85 0.56 6.01 19.14
CA GLY A 85 -0.12 5.77 17.87
C GLY A 85 0.86 5.49 16.73
N TYR A 86 0.57 4.45 15.97
CA TYR A 86 1.40 4.05 14.84
C TYR A 86 0.53 3.97 13.58
N ALA A 87 1.00 4.65 12.52
CA ALA A 87 0.37 4.57 11.21
C ALA A 87 1.07 3.52 10.35
N PHE A 88 0.31 2.76 9.57
CA PHE A 88 0.90 1.82 8.63
C PHE A 88 0.07 1.75 7.35
N GLY A 89 0.74 1.56 6.22
CA GLY A 89 0.05 1.45 4.94
C GLY A 89 0.96 1.01 3.82
N GLY A 90 0.39 0.29 2.86
CA GLY A 90 1.09 -0.21 1.70
C GLY A 90 0.76 0.55 0.42
N SER A 91 1.69 0.56 -0.55
CA SER A 91 1.50 1.17 -1.86
C SER A 91 1.10 2.65 -1.76
N GLY A 92 -0.05 3.06 -2.29
CA GLY A 92 -0.59 4.41 -2.08
C GLY A 92 -0.79 4.77 -0.62
N GLY A 93 -1.08 3.79 0.26
CA GLY A 93 -1.13 3.98 1.70
C GLY A 93 0.23 4.31 2.31
N ALA A 94 1.32 3.79 1.76
CA ALA A 94 2.67 4.15 2.18
C ALA A 94 2.97 5.63 1.90
N TYR A 95 2.63 6.13 0.71
CA TYR A 95 2.75 7.56 0.39
C TYR A 95 1.94 8.44 1.34
N ARG A 96 0.70 8.05 1.62
CA ARG A 96 -0.17 8.79 2.54
C ARG A 96 0.31 8.72 3.99
N THR A 97 0.93 7.61 4.38
CA THR A 97 1.57 7.45 5.70
C THR A 97 2.76 8.38 5.83
N VAL A 98 3.66 8.39 4.84
CA VAL A 98 4.81 9.31 4.81
C VAL A 98 4.35 10.76 4.77
N GLY A 99 3.40 11.08 3.87
CA GLY A 99 2.82 12.42 3.77
C GLY A 99 2.20 12.90 5.09
N GLY A 100 1.56 12.01 5.83
CA GLY A 100 1.06 12.30 7.18
C GLY A 100 2.18 12.63 8.16
N MET A 101 3.23 11.82 8.19
CA MET A 101 4.38 12.04 9.08
C MET A 101 5.12 13.35 8.76
N GLU A 102 5.28 13.68 7.49
CA GLU A 102 6.01 14.88 7.06
C GLU A 102 5.22 16.19 7.26
N ASN A 103 3.89 16.12 7.25
CA ASN A 103 3.03 17.30 7.29
C ASN A 103 2.28 17.47 8.62
N THR A 104 2.55 16.63 9.62
CA THR A 104 1.93 16.73 10.95
C THR A 104 2.95 16.54 12.05
N GLU A 105 2.69 17.13 13.20
CA GLU A 105 3.51 16.95 14.41
C GLU A 105 2.66 16.36 15.53
N GLY A 106 3.20 15.37 16.24
CA GLY A 106 2.57 14.77 17.40
C GLY A 106 1.29 13.94 17.14
N VAL A 107 0.94 13.70 15.86
CA VAL A 107 -0.23 12.89 15.49
C VAL A 107 0.09 11.40 15.66
N TRP A 108 1.19 10.94 15.16
CA TRP A 108 1.67 9.57 15.34
C TRP A 108 3.05 9.57 15.98
N ASP A 109 3.34 8.51 16.71
CA ASP A 109 4.63 8.30 17.38
C ASP A 109 5.59 7.47 16.53
N GLY A 110 5.07 6.83 15.48
CA GLY A 110 5.84 6.08 14.50
C GLY A 110 5.00 5.67 13.30
N ALA A 111 5.69 5.21 12.26
CA ALA A 111 5.05 4.80 11.01
C ALA A 111 5.74 3.60 10.38
N VAL A 112 4.97 2.75 9.72
CA VAL A 112 5.44 1.62 8.94
C VAL A 112 4.87 1.73 7.51
N PRO A 113 5.45 2.58 6.65
CA PRO A 113 5.14 2.56 5.22
C PRO A 113 5.83 1.34 4.59
N PHE A 114 5.09 0.59 3.78
CA PHE A 114 5.65 -0.59 3.11
C PHE A 114 5.24 -0.65 1.64
N VAL A 115 6.00 -1.37 0.84
CA VAL A 115 5.77 -1.53 -0.61
C VAL A 115 5.60 -0.18 -1.32
N MET A 116 6.37 0.81 -0.89
CA MET A 116 6.31 2.16 -1.48
C MET A 116 7.04 2.16 -2.82
N GLY A 117 6.31 2.45 -3.91
CA GLY A 117 6.93 2.69 -5.21
C GLY A 117 7.63 4.04 -5.23
N SER A 118 8.68 4.16 -6.03
CA SER A 118 9.28 5.46 -6.30
C SER A 118 8.66 6.11 -7.55
N PRO A 119 8.71 7.44 -7.69
CA PRO A 119 8.33 8.11 -8.94
C PRO A 119 9.11 7.62 -10.17
N MET A 120 10.30 7.07 -9.96
CA MET A 120 11.10 6.44 -11.03
C MET A 120 10.65 5.02 -11.33
N ALA A 121 10.22 4.26 -10.33
CA ALA A 121 9.78 2.88 -10.49
C ALA A 121 8.43 2.78 -11.24
N ILE A 122 7.51 3.72 -11.03
CA ILE A 122 6.18 3.68 -11.65
C ILE A 122 6.25 3.72 -13.19
N PRO A 123 6.94 4.67 -13.83
CA PRO A 123 7.13 4.65 -15.29
C PRO A 123 7.79 3.36 -15.77
N ASN A 124 8.83 2.89 -15.09
CA ASN A 124 9.52 1.66 -15.47
C ASN A 124 8.60 0.43 -15.38
N VAL A 125 7.82 0.31 -14.34
CA VAL A 125 6.85 -0.79 -14.19
C VAL A 125 5.83 -0.76 -15.34
N PHE A 126 5.26 0.39 -15.66
CA PHE A 126 4.26 0.48 -16.71
C PHE A 126 4.84 0.39 -18.14
N THR A 127 6.02 0.92 -18.39
CA THR A 127 6.62 0.88 -19.72
C THR A 127 7.34 -0.45 -19.96
N VAL A 128 8.27 -0.83 -19.11
CA VAL A 128 9.11 -2.03 -19.29
C VAL A 128 8.26 -3.30 -19.18
N ARG A 129 7.40 -3.40 -18.16
CA ARG A 129 6.53 -4.58 -18.00
C ARG A 129 5.48 -4.69 -19.10
N SER A 130 4.87 -3.58 -19.49
CA SER A 130 3.88 -3.59 -20.57
C SER A 130 4.50 -3.96 -21.92
N TYR A 131 5.72 -3.48 -22.18
CA TYR A 131 6.47 -3.87 -23.35
C TYR A 131 6.81 -5.36 -23.34
N ALA A 132 7.39 -5.84 -22.23
CA ALA A 132 7.74 -7.25 -22.07
C ALA A 132 6.53 -8.17 -22.20
N LEU A 133 5.39 -7.84 -21.56
CA LEU A 133 4.17 -8.62 -21.69
C LEU A 133 3.66 -8.70 -23.12
N ARG A 134 3.78 -7.62 -23.89
CA ARG A 134 3.36 -7.61 -25.29
C ARG A 134 4.30 -8.46 -26.16
N VAL A 135 5.61 -8.34 -25.97
CA VAL A 135 6.62 -9.05 -26.76
C VAL A 135 6.66 -10.55 -26.40
N LEU A 136 6.51 -10.88 -25.13
CA LEU A 136 6.64 -12.23 -24.59
C LEU A 136 5.30 -12.98 -24.48
N GLN A 137 4.19 -12.42 -24.91
CA GLN A 137 2.84 -12.94 -24.67
C GLN A 137 2.73 -14.44 -24.98
N ASP A 138 3.22 -14.88 -26.15
CA ASP A 138 3.16 -16.26 -26.59
C ASP A 138 4.22 -17.17 -25.95
N LYS A 139 5.20 -16.58 -25.27
CA LYS A 139 6.31 -17.27 -24.59
C LYS A 139 6.12 -17.43 -23.10
N LEU A 140 5.16 -16.69 -22.50
CA LEU A 140 4.96 -16.69 -21.04
C LEU A 140 4.78 -18.08 -20.44
N PRO A 141 3.99 -19.02 -21.04
CA PRO A 141 3.88 -20.37 -20.49
C PRO A 141 5.24 -21.11 -20.45
N ALA A 142 5.99 -21.06 -21.55
CA ALA A 142 7.30 -21.72 -21.62
C ALA A 142 8.35 -21.08 -20.71
N ILE A 143 8.29 -19.76 -20.51
CA ILE A 143 9.14 -19.04 -19.53
C ILE A 143 8.77 -19.49 -18.11
N ALA A 144 7.47 -19.56 -17.79
CA ALA A 144 7.02 -20.02 -16.47
C ALA A 144 7.50 -21.43 -16.16
N ASP A 145 7.32 -22.35 -17.10
CA ASP A 145 7.79 -23.74 -16.96
C ASP A 145 9.33 -23.83 -16.79
N ALA A 146 10.06 -22.95 -17.49
CA ALA A 146 11.53 -22.95 -17.42
C ALA A 146 12.07 -22.40 -16.08
N VAL A 147 11.37 -21.45 -15.43
CA VAL A 147 11.78 -20.86 -14.15
C VAL A 147 11.18 -21.57 -12.93
N ASP A 148 10.36 -22.57 -13.15
CA ASP A 148 9.72 -23.33 -12.07
C ASP A 148 10.75 -24.17 -11.28
N VAL A 149 10.45 -24.42 -10.01
CA VAL A 149 11.35 -25.13 -9.11
C VAL A 149 11.63 -26.55 -9.62
N GLY A 150 12.90 -26.85 -9.85
CA GLY A 150 13.35 -28.14 -10.36
C GLY A 150 13.48 -28.20 -11.88
N SER A 151 13.14 -27.15 -12.60
CA SER A 151 13.46 -27.05 -14.03
C SER A 151 14.96 -26.85 -14.22
N ASN A 152 15.52 -27.54 -15.24
CA ASN A 152 16.89 -27.32 -15.71
C ASN A 152 16.91 -26.67 -17.09
N VAL A 153 15.81 -26.04 -17.48
CA VAL A 153 15.63 -25.42 -18.79
C VAL A 153 16.07 -23.96 -18.72
N ASP A 154 16.93 -23.55 -19.65
CA ASP A 154 17.29 -22.15 -19.82
C ASP A 154 16.10 -21.41 -20.47
N PRO A 155 15.48 -20.42 -19.79
CA PRO A 155 14.36 -19.68 -20.33
C PRO A 155 14.70 -18.90 -21.63
N TYR A 156 15.97 -18.65 -21.90
CA TYR A 156 16.40 -17.94 -23.12
C TYR A 156 16.47 -18.82 -24.36
N GLN A 157 16.51 -20.15 -24.22
CA GLN A 157 16.75 -21.07 -25.36
C GLN A 157 15.68 -21.02 -26.46
N PHE A 158 14.47 -20.55 -26.15
CA PHE A 158 13.36 -20.50 -27.10
C PHE A 158 12.94 -19.06 -27.44
N LEU A 159 13.73 -18.08 -27.02
CA LEU A 159 13.49 -16.65 -27.28
C LEU A 159 14.33 -16.18 -28.47
N ASN A 160 13.73 -15.32 -29.29
CA ASN A 160 14.48 -14.57 -30.28
C ASN A 160 15.20 -13.37 -29.64
N GLU A 161 15.94 -12.59 -30.43
CA GLU A 161 16.78 -11.50 -29.94
C GLU A 161 15.97 -10.40 -29.22
N GLU A 162 14.81 -10.02 -29.77
CA GLU A 162 13.91 -9.03 -29.17
C GLU A 162 13.27 -9.56 -27.87
N GLU A 163 12.78 -10.80 -27.93
CA GLU A 163 12.20 -11.49 -26.77
C GLU A 163 13.22 -11.65 -25.63
N ALA A 164 14.44 -12.06 -25.96
CA ALA A 164 15.53 -12.22 -24.98
C ALA A 164 15.91 -10.86 -24.35
N ALA A 165 15.98 -9.80 -25.14
CA ALA A 165 16.24 -8.46 -24.61
C ALA A 165 15.13 -7.99 -23.67
N ALA A 166 13.86 -8.13 -24.06
CA ALA A 166 12.71 -7.79 -23.23
C ALA A 166 12.66 -8.59 -21.94
N PHE A 167 12.92 -9.90 -21.97
CA PHE A 167 12.98 -10.75 -20.81
C PHE A 167 14.13 -10.37 -19.88
N SER A 168 15.31 -10.12 -20.43
CA SER A 168 16.49 -9.68 -19.66
C SER A 168 16.26 -8.34 -18.96
N GLU A 169 15.57 -7.39 -19.60
CA GLU A 169 15.29 -6.09 -19.02
C GLU A 169 14.28 -6.19 -17.88
N VAL A 170 13.16 -6.88 -18.10
CA VAL A 170 12.11 -7.00 -17.08
C VAL A 170 12.54 -7.85 -15.86
N SER A 171 13.48 -8.77 -16.05
CA SER A 171 13.98 -9.63 -14.96
C SER A 171 14.97 -8.91 -14.03
N LYS A 172 15.43 -7.71 -14.38
CA LYS A 172 16.34 -6.89 -13.56
C LYS A 172 15.61 -5.86 -12.69
N MET A 173 14.32 -5.79 -12.82
CA MET A 173 13.46 -4.91 -12.02
C MET A 173 13.05 -5.57 -10.73
#